data_ac78e7eba63d722941bd45d28a283113
#
_entry.id   ac78e7eba63d722941bd45d28a283113
#
_cell.length_a   1.000
_cell.length_b   1.000
_cell.length_c   1.000
_cell.angle_alpha   90.00
_cell.angle_beta   90.00
_cell.angle_gamma   90.00
#
_symmetry.space_group_name_H-M   'P 1'
#
loop_
_entity.id
_entity.type
_entity.pdbx_description
1 polymer ?
#
loop_
_entity_poly.entity_id
_entity_poly.type
_entity_poly.pdbx_seq_one_letter_code
_entity_poly.pdbx_strand_id
1 'polypeptide(L)'
;MRPIGIIWAGLQVADLDDQVAFYQEVMGLRLIRKTETWAVFDAGGGALFELSAGGERSNLPKTSRQQSLVAGFRVENLPEEVQLLREKGVSFLSEVESYKSSRWIKFADPEGNILELKEVA
;
A
#
# COMPACT_ATOMS: atom_id res chain seq x y z
N MET A 1 -8.87 20.18 -17.15
CA MET A 1 -9.04 18.77 -16.73
C MET A 1 -10.03 18.70 -15.59
N ARG A 2 -11.01 17.82 -15.68
CA ARG A 2 -11.99 17.59 -14.59
C ARG A 2 -11.98 16.11 -14.22
N PRO A 3 -11.04 15.67 -13.38
CA PRO A 3 -10.99 14.27 -13.00
C PRO A 3 -12.20 13.90 -12.13
N ILE A 4 -12.62 12.65 -12.20
CA ILE A 4 -13.69 12.11 -11.35
C ILE A 4 -13.15 11.15 -10.29
N GLY A 5 -11.85 11.08 -10.14
CA GLY A 5 -11.20 10.32 -9.07
C GLY A 5 -9.82 9.82 -9.46
N ILE A 6 -9.14 9.26 -8.47
CA ILE A 6 -7.91 8.50 -8.66
C ILE A 6 -8.31 7.03 -8.69
N ILE A 7 -8.05 6.34 -9.80
CA ILE A 7 -8.53 4.96 -10.00
C ILE A 7 -7.42 3.94 -10.15
N TRP A 8 -6.17 4.39 -10.13
CA TRP A 8 -5.02 3.51 -10.31
C TRP A 8 -3.82 4.07 -9.56
N ALA A 9 -3.10 3.20 -8.90
CA ALA A 9 -1.82 3.49 -8.31
C ALA A 9 -0.87 2.34 -8.61
N GLY A 10 0.40 2.63 -8.85
CA GLY A 10 1.38 1.61 -9.19
C GLY A 10 2.72 1.82 -8.53
N LEU A 11 3.39 0.71 -8.26
CA LEU A 11 4.76 0.66 -7.76
C LEU A 11 5.62 -0.15 -8.72
N GLN A 12 6.83 0.31 -8.97
CA GLN A 12 7.86 -0.52 -9.56
C GLN A 12 8.60 -1.25 -8.45
N VAL A 13 8.79 -2.55 -8.60
CA VAL A 13 9.34 -3.42 -7.57
C VAL A 13 10.51 -4.24 -8.10
N ALA A 14 11.43 -4.63 -7.23
CA ALA A 14 12.58 -5.45 -7.62
C ALA A 14 12.21 -6.94 -7.69
N ASP A 15 11.52 -7.44 -6.68
CA ASP A 15 11.09 -8.84 -6.59
C ASP A 15 9.57 -8.91 -6.66
N LEU A 16 9.04 -9.17 -7.86
CA LEU A 16 7.59 -9.17 -8.08
C LEU A 16 6.89 -10.25 -7.26
N ASP A 17 7.42 -11.47 -7.23
CA ASP A 17 6.76 -12.57 -6.53
C ASP A 17 6.69 -12.34 -5.03
N ASP A 18 7.77 -11.84 -4.43
CA ASP A 18 7.81 -11.50 -3.00
C ASP A 18 6.80 -10.38 -2.66
N GLN A 19 6.75 -9.37 -3.49
CA GLN A 19 5.84 -8.24 -3.30
C GLN A 19 4.37 -8.67 -3.51
N VAL A 20 4.09 -9.52 -4.48
CA VAL A 20 2.75 -10.09 -4.67
C VAL A 20 2.32 -10.86 -3.43
N ALA A 21 3.19 -11.68 -2.87
CA ALA A 21 2.91 -12.42 -1.64
C ALA A 21 2.56 -11.48 -0.48
N PHE A 22 3.32 -10.40 -0.32
CA PHE A 22 3.05 -9.42 0.73
C PHE A 22 1.67 -8.77 0.57
N TYR A 23 1.37 -8.25 -0.60
CA TYR A 23 0.10 -7.54 -0.81
C TYR A 23 -1.11 -8.48 -0.81
N GLN A 24 -0.94 -9.70 -1.28
CA GLN A 24 -2.02 -10.69 -1.29
C GLN A 24 -2.23 -11.33 0.09
N GLU A 25 -1.18 -11.86 0.69
CA GLU A 25 -1.28 -12.68 1.90
C GLU A 25 -1.24 -11.86 3.19
N VAL A 26 -0.39 -10.84 3.26
CA VAL A 26 -0.25 -10.02 4.46
C VAL A 26 -1.28 -8.90 4.46
N MET A 27 -1.33 -8.10 3.39
CA MET A 27 -2.25 -6.97 3.28
C MET A 27 -3.67 -7.40 2.93
N GLY A 28 -3.85 -8.58 2.36
CA GLY A 28 -5.18 -9.12 2.05
C GLY A 28 -5.83 -8.55 0.80
N LEU A 29 -5.06 -7.97 -0.12
CA LEU A 29 -5.61 -7.48 -1.38
C LEU A 29 -5.96 -8.64 -2.31
N ARG A 30 -7.06 -8.51 -3.05
CA ARG A 30 -7.47 -9.53 -4.02
C ARG A 30 -6.67 -9.37 -5.31
N LEU A 31 -5.89 -10.39 -5.64
CA LEU A 31 -5.14 -10.44 -6.91
C LEU A 31 -6.12 -10.68 -8.05
N ILE A 32 -6.13 -9.76 -9.04
CA ILE A 32 -6.98 -9.88 -10.23
C ILE A 32 -6.23 -10.65 -11.32
N ARG A 33 -4.97 -10.28 -11.58
CA ARG A 33 -4.18 -10.90 -12.63
C ARG A 33 -2.70 -10.73 -12.35
N LYS A 34 -1.90 -11.73 -12.76
CA LYS A 34 -0.44 -11.69 -12.66
C LYS A 34 0.18 -12.26 -13.93
N THR A 35 1.24 -11.59 -14.39
CA THR A 35 2.13 -12.08 -15.44
C THR A 35 3.55 -12.19 -14.86
N GLU A 36 4.54 -12.48 -15.70
CA GLU A 36 5.94 -12.53 -15.26
C GLU A 36 6.49 -11.16 -14.86
N THR A 37 5.89 -10.08 -15.38
CA THR A 37 6.43 -8.72 -15.21
C THR A 37 5.51 -7.76 -14.47
N TRP A 38 4.28 -8.14 -14.21
CA TRP A 38 3.35 -7.28 -13.47
C TRP A 38 2.25 -8.08 -12.77
N ALA A 39 1.62 -7.43 -11.81
CA ALA A 39 0.47 -7.95 -11.10
C ALA A 39 -0.49 -6.80 -10.79
N VAL A 40 -1.81 -7.06 -10.84
CA VAL A 40 -2.82 -6.06 -10.53
C VAL A 40 -3.78 -6.59 -9.49
N PHE A 41 -4.09 -5.73 -8.51
CA PHE A 41 -4.96 -6.02 -7.38
C PHE A 41 -6.18 -5.12 -7.41
N ASP A 42 -7.29 -5.62 -6.87
CA ASP A 42 -8.45 -4.81 -6.55
C ASP A 42 -8.13 -3.95 -5.32
N ALA A 43 -8.18 -2.63 -5.46
CA ALA A 43 -7.94 -1.70 -4.36
C ALA A 43 -9.24 -1.18 -3.72
N GLY A 44 -10.38 -1.71 -4.16
CA GLY A 44 -11.70 -1.27 -3.67
C GLY A 44 -12.22 -0.04 -4.42
N GLY A 45 -13.55 0.14 -4.40
CA GLY A 45 -14.17 1.32 -5.01
C GLY A 45 -13.95 1.49 -6.50
N GLY A 46 -13.59 0.42 -7.22
CA GLY A 46 -13.28 0.48 -8.65
C GLY A 46 -11.83 0.87 -8.95
N ALA A 47 -11.00 1.09 -7.93
CA ALA A 47 -9.59 1.43 -8.10
C ALA A 47 -8.73 0.17 -8.22
N LEU A 48 -7.60 0.30 -8.91
CA LEU A 48 -6.63 -0.77 -9.11
C LEU A 48 -5.29 -0.39 -8.48
N PHE A 49 -4.59 -1.38 -7.95
CA PHE A 49 -3.23 -1.24 -7.46
C PHE A 49 -2.33 -2.22 -8.23
N GLU A 50 -1.29 -1.71 -8.86
CA GLU A 50 -0.44 -2.50 -9.76
C GLU A 50 1.01 -2.52 -9.28
N LEU A 51 1.64 -3.68 -9.41
CA LEU A 51 3.07 -3.88 -9.20
C LEU A 51 3.69 -4.21 -10.55
N SER A 52 4.79 -3.54 -10.89
CA SER A 52 5.55 -3.80 -12.13
C SER A 52 7.00 -4.09 -11.78
N ALA A 53 7.56 -5.13 -12.39
CA ALA A 53 8.98 -5.46 -12.22
C ALA A 53 9.89 -4.39 -12.82
N GLY A 54 11.16 -4.40 -12.44
CA GLY A 54 12.16 -3.45 -12.96
C GLY A 54 12.47 -2.29 -12.04
N GLY A 55 11.93 -2.30 -10.83
CA GLY A 55 12.27 -1.32 -9.81
C GLY A 55 13.50 -1.69 -9.00
N GLU A 56 13.84 -0.83 -8.05
CA GLU A 56 14.95 -1.03 -7.13
C GLU A 56 14.44 -1.27 -5.71
N ARG A 57 15.15 -2.13 -4.98
CA ARG A 57 14.84 -2.43 -3.58
C ARG A 57 15.56 -1.45 -2.67
N SER A 58 14.88 -1.03 -1.60
CA SER A 58 15.49 -0.33 -0.47
C SER A 58 15.39 -1.23 0.77
N ASN A 59 16.47 -1.34 1.54
CA ASN A 59 16.49 -2.09 2.79
C ASN A 59 15.86 -1.32 3.96
N LEU A 60 15.71 -0.02 3.81
CA LEU A 60 15.07 0.86 4.78
C LEU A 60 13.85 1.51 4.13
N PRO A 61 12.86 1.93 4.95
CA PRO A 61 11.75 2.70 4.39
C PRO A 61 12.28 3.91 3.62
N LYS A 62 11.71 4.16 2.46
CA LYS A 62 12.06 5.33 1.66
C LYS A 62 11.74 6.60 2.42
N THR A 63 12.48 7.67 2.11
CA THR A 63 12.17 9.00 2.65
C THR A 63 11.20 9.73 1.71
N SER A 64 10.66 10.87 2.17
CA SER A 64 9.82 11.72 1.33
C SER A 64 10.56 12.28 0.11
N ARG A 65 11.88 12.27 0.11
CA ARG A 65 12.70 12.66 -1.05
C ARG A 65 12.78 11.55 -2.09
N GLN A 66 12.74 10.31 -1.65
CA GLN A 66 12.82 9.14 -2.52
C GLN A 66 11.43 8.74 -3.05
N GLN A 67 10.39 9.01 -2.28
CA GLN A 67 9.02 8.71 -2.64
C GLN A 67 8.12 9.85 -2.18
N SER A 68 7.78 10.75 -3.09
CA SER A 68 6.91 11.89 -2.77
C SER A 68 5.43 11.55 -2.82
N LEU A 69 5.02 10.66 -3.72
CA LEU A 69 3.63 10.23 -3.84
C LEU A 69 3.40 8.98 -2.99
N VAL A 70 2.37 9.02 -2.14
CA VAL A 70 1.99 7.89 -1.28
C VAL A 70 0.55 7.51 -1.58
N ALA A 71 0.33 6.22 -1.89
CA ALA A 71 -1.02 5.68 -2.04
C ALA A 71 -1.59 5.33 -0.66
N GLY A 72 -2.82 5.74 -0.41
CA GLY A 72 -3.55 5.42 0.82
C GLY A 72 -4.73 4.52 0.55
N PHE A 73 -4.80 3.39 1.27
CA PHE A 73 -5.94 2.49 1.20
C PHE A 73 -6.96 2.88 2.29
N ARG A 74 -8.22 3.00 1.92
CA ARG A 74 -9.28 3.25 2.88
C ARG A 74 -9.68 1.95 3.56
N VAL A 75 -9.76 1.98 4.89
CA VAL A 75 -10.24 0.89 5.73
C VAL A 75 -11.40 1.38 6.59
N GLU A 76 -12.26 0.46 7.02
CA GLU A 76 -13.41 0.83 7.85
C GLU A 76 -13.04 1.04 9.32
N ASN A 77 -12.14 0.21 9.86
CA ASN A 77 -11.71 0.28 11.25
C ASN A 77 -10.19 0.25 11.31
N LEU A 78 -9.57 1.41 11.41
CA LEU A 78 -8.12 1.54 11.40
C LEU A 78 -7.43 0.84 12.57
N PRO A 79 -7.86 1.01 13.84
CA PRO A 79 -7.19 0.32 14.96
C PRO A 79 -7.20 -1.20 14.82
N GLU A 80 -8.29 -1.78 14.35
CA GLU A 80 -8.40 -3.21 14.14
C GLU A 80 -7.44 -3.70 13.05
N GLU A 81 -7.39 -3.01 11.92
CA GLU A 81 -6.49 -3.34 10.83
C GLU A 81 -5.02 -3.22 11.26
N VAL A 82 -4.68 -2.17 11.99
CA VAL A 82 -3.31 -1.98 12.50
C VAL A 82 -2.90 -3.12 13.40
N GLN A 83 -3.77 -3.57 14.30
CA GLN A 83 -3.47 -4.68 15.19
C GLN A 83 -3.23 -5.97 14.42
N LEU A 84 -4.12 -6.30 13.47
CA LEU A 84 -3.97 -7.49 12.64
C LEU A 84 -2.67 -7.48 11.84
N LEU A 85 -2.32 -6.34 11.25
CA LEU A 85 -1.12 -6.22 10.44
C LEU A 85 0.16 -6.24 11.28
N ARG A 86 0.14 -5.68 12.48
CA ARG A 86 1.26 -5.81 13.41
C ARG A 86 1.54 -7.27 13.78
N GLU A 87 0.50 -8.05 14.00
CA GLU A 87 0.62 -9.48 14.28
C GLU A 87 1.24 -10.24 13.11
N LYS A 88 1.05 -9.75 11.89
CA LYS A 88 1.66 -10.30 10.68
C LYS A 88 3.06 -9.74 10.38
N GLY A 89 3.58 -8.88 11.25
CA GLY A 89 4.93 -8.35 11.12
C GLY A 89 5.08 -7.12 10.23
N VAL A 90 3.99 -6.43 9.91
CA VAL A 90 4.06 -5.20 9.11
C VAL A 90 4.79 -4.09 9.88
N SER A 91 5.71 -3.40 9.21
CA SER A 91 6.47 -2.28 9.77
C SER A 91 5.68 -0.99 9.62
N PHE A 92 5.14 -0.48 10.73
CA PHE A 92 4.50 0.84 10.76
C PHE A 92 5.55 1.91 11.04
N LEU A 93 5.41 3.06 10.40
CA LEU A 93 6.41 4.14 10.40
C LEU A 93 6.10 5.26 11.39
N SER A 94 4.90 5.24 11.96
CA SER A 94 4.45 6.26 12.91
C SER A 94 3.37 5.70 13.81
N GLU A 95 2.93 6.48 14.78
CA GLU A 95 1.68 6.25 15.48
C GLU A 95 0.51 6.69 14.59
N VAL A 96 -0.70 6.29 14.96
CA VAL A 96 -1.90 6.75 14.27
C VAL A 96 -2.01 8.27 14.42
N GLU A 97 -2.14 8.96 13.32
CA GLU A 97 -2.36 10.39 13.25
C GLU A 97 -3.83 10.67 12.93
N SER A 98 -4.31 11.84 13.31
CA SER A 98 -5.71 12.21 13.07
C SER A 98 -5.85 13.69 12.76
N TYR A 99 -6.86 14.00 11.96
CA TYR A 99 -7.30 15.36 11.69
C TYR A 99 -8.81 15.33 11.42
N LYS A 100 -9.58 16.03 12.26
CA LYS A 100 -11.05 16.02 12.21
C LYS A 100 -11.56 14.57 12.28
N SER A 101 -12.31 14.10 11.27
CA SER A 101 -12.91 12.78 11.23
C SER A 101 -12.02 11.73 10.55
N SER A 102 -10.79 12.10 10.17
CA SER A 102 -9.85 11.20 9.50
C SER A 102 -8.77 10.71 10.46
N ARG A 103 -8.38 9.45 10.30
CA ARG A 103 -7.23 8.85 10.99
C ARG A 103 -6.42 8.08 9.97
N TRP A 104 -5.10 8.09 10.12
CA TRP A 104 -4.22 7.38 9.18
C TRP A 104 -2.92 6.94 9.83
N ILE A 105 -2.23 6.00 9.19
CA ILE A 105 -0.92 5.53 9.58
C ILE A 105 -0.17 5.10 8.34
N LYS A 106 1.13 5.32 8.30
CA LYS A 106 1.99 4.87 7.21
C LYS A 106 2.68 3.57 7.58
N PHE A 107 2.89 2.73 6.57
CA PHE A 107 3.64 1.49 6.70
C PHE A 107 4.60 1.32 5.53
N ALA A 108 5.59 0.44 5.70
CA ALA A 108 6.51 0.10 4.64
C ALA A 108 6.26 -1.33 4.15
N ASP A 109 6.36 -1.53 2.84
CA ASP A 109 6.37 -2.87 2.27
C ASP A 109 7.77 -3.49 2.37
N PRO A 110 7.98 -4.77 1.97
CA PRO A 110 9.28 -5.42 2.09
C PRO A 110 10.42 -4.76 1.31
N GLU A 111 10.11 -3.93 0.31
CA GLU A 111 11.11 -3.22 -0.47
C GLU A 111 11.29 -1.76 -0.03
N GLY A 112 10.68 -1.39 1.10
CA GLY A 112 10.80 -0.04 1.64
C GLY A 112 9.87 0.99 1.03
N ASN A 113 8.91 0.59 0.21
CA ASN A 113 7.91 1.50 -0.33
C ASN A 113 6.93 1.91 0.76
N ILE A 114 6.58 3.19 0.79
CA ILE A 114 5.69 3.76 1.80
C ILE A 114 4.27 3.77 1.28
N LEU A 115 3.34 3.25 2.07
CA LEU A 115 1.91 3.30 1.82
C LEU A 115 1.19 3.77 3.09
N GLU A 116 -0.08 4.04 2.96
CA GLU A 116 -0.88 4.55 4.05
C GLU A 116 -2.19 3.79 4.18
N LEU A 117 -2.64 3.56 5.40
CA LEU A 117 -4.00 3.14 5.70
C LEU A 117 -4.75 4.34 6.26
N LYS A 118 -5.98 4.52 5.83
CA LYS A 118 -6.78 5.67 6.22
C LYS A 118 -8.23 5.30 6.50
N GLU A 119 -8.74 5.81 7.61
CA GLU A 119 -10.15 5.71 7.96
C GLU A 119 -10.75 7.11 7.86
N VAL A 120 -11.88 7.20 7.22
CA VAL A 120 -12.65 8.44 7.07
C VAL A 120 -14.06 8.18 7.57
N ALA A 121 -14.48 8.96 8.53
CA ALA A 121 -15.84 8.85 9.09
C ALA A 121 -16.89 9.46 8.16
#